data_1c5e65691abc72e757430ce7716912a7
#
_entry.id   1c5e65691abc72e757430ce7716912a7
#
_cell.length_a   1.000
_cell.length_b   1.000
_cell.length_c   1.000
_cell.angle_alpha   90.00
_cell.angle_beta   90.00
_cell.angle_gamma   90.00
#
_symmetry.space_group_name_H-M   'P 1'
#
loop_
_entity.id
_entity.type
_entity.pdbx_description
1 polymer ?
#
loop_
_entity_poly.entity_id
_entity_poly.type
_entity_poly.pdbx_seq_one_letter_code
_entity_poly.pdbx_strand_id
1 'polypeptide(L)'
;FQTSWPELATLSDKDSMMFVSHYTTVNNKSVRNYSMMYDLKNKYAHWIAYPLSADYTEKNVKRSDAWEYDPKIPKDCQPTLYKGWGVGGYDRGHQLPSADRLNCYKSNAATFYFTNMTAQNSNLNQGVWMKLEDMIRDRMMPRCDTLYVVTGAVHETEDDKNTAYIKGNYGESTAIPKAYYKVLLKFTKPSAHFFEEGVL
;
A
#
# COMPACT_ATOMS: atom_id res chain seq x y z
N PHE A 1 13.54 -8.58 -15.70
CA PHE A 1 13.76 -7.20 -15.24
C PHE A 1 13.77 -7.21 -13.73
N GLN A 2 14.94 -7.20 -13.14
CA GLN A 2 15.10 -7.02 -11.71
C GLN A 2 14.87 -5.54 -11.42
N THR A 3 13.67 -5.21 -10.96
CA THR A 3 13.37 -3.86 -10.46
C THR A 3 14.12 -3.68 -9.15
N SER A 4 15.17 -2.88 -9.18
CA SER A 4 16.06 -2.63 -8.05
C SER A 4 15.47 -1.64 -7.03
N TRP A 5 14.24 -1.85 -6.58
CA TRP A 5 13.68 -1.09 -5.47
C TRP A 5 14.05 -1.80 -4.16
N PRO A 6 14.73 -1.10 -3.25
CA PRO A 6 15.38 -1.74 -2.10
C PRO A 6 14.41 -2.33 -1.06
N GLU A 7 13.16 -1.89 -1.08
CA GLU A 7 12.15 -2.31 -0.11
C GLU A 7 11.25 -3.46 -0.58
N LEU A 8 11.44 -3.96 -1.81
CA LEU A 8 10.60 -5.06 -2.29
C LEU A 8 10.85 -6.32 -1.49
N ALA A 9 9.78 -6.90 -0.96
CA ALA A 9 9.80 -8.23 -0.38
C ALA A 9 10.00 -9.29 -1.48
N THR A 10 10.32 -10.52 -1.08
CA THR A 10 10.46 -11.65 -2.00
C THR A 10 9.20 -11.82 -2.84
N LEU A 11 9.39 -11.97 -4.15
CA LEU A 11 8.30 -12.25 -5.07
C LEU A 11 7.92 -13.75 -4.95
N SER A 12 6.62 -14.01 -5.00
CA SER A 12 6.10 -15.37 -5.08
C SER A 12 6.00 -15.81 -6.55
N ASP A 13 6.34 -17.03 -6.83
CA ASP A 13 6.21 -17.70 -8.14
C ASP A 13 4.93 -18.55 -8.27
N LYS A 14 4.06 -18.52 -7.27
CA LYS A 14 2.79 -19.26 -7.28
C LYS A 14 1.83 -18.66 -8.32
N ASP A 15 1.14 -19.51 -9.06
CA ASP A 15 0.17 -19.12 -10.12
C ASP A 15 -0.97 -18.22 -9.61
N SER A 16 -1.33 -18.32 -8.33
CA SER A 16 -2.34 -17.47 -7.70
C SER A 16 -1.83 -16.07 -7.30
N MET A 17 -0.53 -15.82 -7.44
CA MET A 17 0.09 -14.58 -7.02
C MET A 17 0.49 -13.71 -8.20
N MET A 18 0.17 -12.43 -8.15
CA MET A 18 0.49 -11.48 -9.21
C MET A 18 1.26 -10.27 -8.67
N PHE A 19 2.47 -10.03 -9.21
CA PHE A 19 3.22 -8.82 -8.93
C PHE A 19 2.76 -7.68 -9.84
N VAL A 20 2.36 -6.55 -9.24
CA VAL A 20 1.87 -5.37 -9.95
C VAL A 20 2.57 -4.12 -9.47
N SER A 21 2.88 -3.21 -10.39
CA SER A 21 3.41 -1.88 -10.07
C SER A 21 2.55 -0.80 -10.72
N HIS A 22 2.17 0.20 -9.93
CA HIS A 22 1.48 1.42 -10.38
C HIS A 22 2.45 2.59 -10.47
N TYR A 23 2.21 3.47 -11.44
CA TYR A 23 3.04 4.65 -11.69
C TYR A 23 2.21 5.92 -11.64
N THR A 24 2.86 6.99 -11.23
CA THR A 24 2.30 8.34 -11.13
C THR A 24 3.30 9.37 -11.65
N THR A 25 2.98 10.64 -11.52
CA THR A 25 3.86 11.74 -11.91
C THR A 25 4.25 12.54 -10.68
N VAL A 26 5.54 12.76 -10.50
CA VAL A 26 6.14 13.66 -9.50
C VAL A 26 7.16 14.53 -10.21
N ASN A 27 7.05 15.85 -10.04
CA ASN A 27 7.94 16.82 -10.69
C ASN A 27 8.09 16.57 -12.23
N ASN A 28 6.96 16.32 -12.91
CA ASN A 28 6.87 16.00 -14.34
C ASN A 28 7.61 14.72 -14.79
N LYS A 29 8.00 13.86 -13.85
CA LYS A 29 8.64 12.57 -14.14
C LYS A 29 7.70 11.44 -13.78
N SER A 30 7.66 10.41 -14.64
CA SER A 30 6.97 9.16 -14.31
C SER A 30 7.77 8.41 -13.26
N VAL A 31 7.14 8.16 -12.11
CA VAL A 31 7.74 7.48 -10.96
C VAL A 31 6.80 6.38 -10.46
N ARG A 32 7.36 5.44 -9.72
CA ARG A 32 6.56 4.42 -9.07
C ARG A 32 5.65 5.03 -8.02
N ASN A 33 4.36 4.73 -8.10
CA ASN A 33 3.39 5.04 -7.05
C ASN A 33 3.48 4.00 -5.92
N TYR A 34 3.29 2.73 -6.27
CA TYR A 34 3.49 1.58 -5.38
C TYR A 34 3.63 0.29 -6.18
N SER A 35 4.12 -0.75 -5.51
CA SER A 35 4.11 -2.13 -6.02
C SER A 35 3.46 -3.04 -5.00
N MET A 36 2.87 -4.14 -5.46
CA MET A 36 2.22 -5.10 -4.59
C MET A 36 2.41 -6.53 -5.08
N MET A 37 2.33 -7.47 -4.14
CA MET A 37 2.12 -8.88 -4.41
C MET A 37 0.67 -9.21 -4.06
N TYR A 38 -0.14 -9.44 -5.08
CA TYR A 38 -1.58 -9.63 -4.97
C TYR A 38 -1.96 -11.11 -5.08
N ASP A 39 -2.82 -11.56 -4.19
CA ASP A 39 -3.39 -12.91 -4.20
C ASP A 39 -4.72 -12.89 -4.96
N LEU A 40 -4.72 -13.46 -6.16
CA LEU A 40 -5.87 -13.52 -7.05
C LEU A 40 -7.00 -14.40 -6.46
N LYS A 41 -6.65 -15.42 -5.68
CA LYS A 41 -7.60 -16.36 -5.06
C LYS A 41 -8.28 -15.77 -3.84
N ASN A 42 -7.47 -15.23 -2.92
CA ASN A 42 -7.94 -14.68 -1.66
C ASN A 42 -8.32 -13.18 -1.74
N LYS A 43 -8.05 -12.54 -2.89
CA LYS A 43 -8.47 -11.19 -3.28
C LYS A 43 -7.99 -10.09 -2.33
N TYR A 44 -6.70 -10.11 -1.98
CA TYR A 44 -6.03 -9.05 -1.23
C TYR A 44 -4.53 -9.02 -1.54
N ALA A 45 -3.85 -7.90 -1.27
CA ALA A 45 -2.40 -7.83 -1.40
C ALA A 45 -1.73 -8.34 -0.12
N HIS A 46 -0.82 -9.31 -0.26
CA HIS A 46 0.02 -9.80 0.84
C HIS A 46 0.91 -8.69 1.38
N TRP A 47 1.41 -7.84 0.48
CA TRP A 47 2.14 -6.63 0.83
C TRP A 47 2.01 -5.57 -0.28
N ILE A 48 2.13 -4.32 0.15
CA ILE A 48 2.27 -3.15 -0.71
C ILE A 48 3.50 -2.38 -0.30
N ALA A 49 4.40 -2.14 -1.26
CA ALA A 49 5.67 -1.44 -1.09
C ALA A 49 5.66 -0.10 -1.84
N TYR A 50 6.06 0.99 -1.17
CA TYR A 50 6.00 2.31 -1.76
C TYR A 50 7.05 3.27 -1.20
N PRO A 51 7.57 4.21 -2.04
CA PRO A 51 8.36 5.33 -1.56
C PRO A 51 7.46 6.38 -0.90
N LEU A 52 7.95 7.01 0.16
CA LEU A 52 7.30 8.11 0.85
C LEU A 52 8.30 9.26 1.03
N SER A 53 7.96 10.44 0.53
CA SER A 53 8.74 11.67 0.66
C SER A 53 7.80 12.87 0.61
N ALA A 54 8.33 14.07 0.83
CA ALA A 54 7.57 15.31 0.74
C ALA A 54 6.88 15.47 -0.64
N ASP A 55 7.55 15.07 -1.72
CA ASP A 55 6.99 15.15 -3.08
C ASP A 55 5.71 14.35 -3.29
N TYR A 56 5.51 13.24 -2.55
CA TYR A 56 4.29 12.44 -2.64
C TYR A 56 3.18 12.94 -1.71
N THR A 57 3.55 13.59 -0.60
CA THR A 57 2.60 14.01 0.44
C THR A 57 2.17 15.47 0.30
N GLU A 58 2.75 16.22 -0.66
CA GLU A 58 2.36 17.59 -0.95
C GLU A 58 0.85 17.70 -1.18
N LYS A 59 0.21 18.65 -0.48
CA LYS A 59 -1.26 18.75 -0.43
C LYS A 59 -1.82 19.53 -1.62
N ASN A 60 -1.59 19.05 -2.84
CA ASN A 60 -2.09 19.63 -4.09
C ASN A 60 -3.52 19.20 -4.41
N VAL A 61 -3.96 18.06 -3.85
CA VAL A 61 -5.32 17.54 -4.02
C VAL A 61 -5.91 17.11 -2.69
N LYS A 62 -7.23 17.03 -2.63
CA LYS A 62 -7.95 16.42 -1.52
C LYS A 62 -8.07 14.91 -1.74
N ARG A 63 -8.43 14.20 -0.68
CA ARG A 63 -8.85 12.79 -0.74
C ARG A 63 -9.94 12.62 -1.81
N SER A 64 -9.69 11.73 -2.78
CA SER A 64 -10.54 11.59 -3.97
C SER A 64 -11.77 10.72 -3.76
N ASP A 65 -11.69 9.75 -2.83
CA ASP A 65 -12.69 8.68 -2.65
C ASP A 65 -13.08 7.98 -3.96
N ALA A 66 -12.12 7.87 -4.90
CA ALA A 66 -12.28 7.32 -6.25
C ALA A 66 -12.29 5.78 -6.24
N TRP A 67 -13.23 5.20 -5.49
CA TRP A 67 -13.38 3.75 -5.32
C TRP A 67 -13.63 3.05 -6.66
N GLU A 68 -12.70 2.17 -7.07
CA GLU A 68 -12.76 1.52 -8.37
C GLU A 68 -11.94 0.22 -8.39
N TYR A 69 -12.21 -0.61 -9.38
CA TYR A 69 -11.38 -1.75 -9.70
C TYR A 69 -9.99 -1.32 -10.19
N ASP A 70 -8.97 -2.07 -9.78
CA ASP A 70 -7.62 -1.91 -10.30
C ASP A 70 -7.57 -2.36 -11.76
N PRO A 71 -7.18 -1.49 -12.71
CA PRO A 71 -7.16 -1.85 -14.12
C PRO A 71 -6.10 -2.89 -14.50
N LYS A 72 -5.18 -3.21 -13.57
CA LYS A 72 -4.09 -4.17 -13.81
C LYS A 72 -4.38 -5.58 -13.30
N ILE A 73 -5.46 -5.77 -12.57
CA ILE A 73 -5.87 -7.06 -12.03
C ILE A 73 -7.20 -7.47 -12.68
N PRO A 74 -7.40 -8.72 -13.06
CA PRO A 74 -8.69 -9.18 -13.56
C PRO A 74 -9.83 -8.85 -12.58
N LYS A 75 -10.93 -8.34 -13.11
CA LYS A 75 -12.02 -7.81 -12.30
C LYS A 75 -12.67 -8.87 -11.39
N ASP A 76 -12.76 -10.09 -11.85
CA ASP A 76 -13.29 -11.24 -11.12
C ASP A 76 -12.35 -11.71 -9.97
N CYS A 77 -11.08 -11.30 -10.04
CA CYS A 77 -10.09 -11.55 -8.99
C CYS A 77 -10.02 -10.45 -7.93
N GLN A 78 -10.93 -9.48 -7.93
CA GLN A 78 -10.94 -8.38 -6.97
C GLN A 78 -12.20 -8.40 -6.11
N PRO A 79 -12.15 -7.89 -4.85
CA PRO A 79 -13.36 -7.65 -4.09
C PRO A 79 -14.06 -6.40 -4.63
N THR A 80 -15.37 -6.31 -4.47
CA THR A 80 -16.15 -5.10 -4.78
C THR A 80 -16.48 -4.37 -3.49
N LEU A 81 -15.90 -3.19 -3.30
CA LEU A 81 -15.96 -2.46 -2.04
C LEU A 81 -16.48 -1.03 -2.25
N TYR A 82 -17.60 -0.88 -2.95
CA TYR A 82 -18.25 0.41 -3.16
C TYR A 82 -18.88 0.99 -1.89
N LYS A 83 -19.43 2.20 -2.01
CA LYS A 83 -20.16 2.84 -0.91
C LYS A 83 -21.29 1.93 -0.42
N GLY A 84 -21.45 1.85 0.89
CA GLY A 84 -22.41 0.94 1.50
C GLY A 84 -21.87 -0.47 1.77
N TRP A 85 -20.65 -0.80 1.31
CA TRP A 85 -19.97 -1.96 1.81
C TRP A 85 -19.66 -1.73 3.30
N GLY A 86 -20.18 -2.59 4.13
CA GLY A 86 -19.96 -2.54 5.56
C GLY A 86 -20.50 -3.81 6.17
N VAL A 87 -19.59 -4.65 6.64
CA VAL A 87 -19.92 -5.78 7.50
C VAL A 87 -19.48 -5.39 8.90
N GLY A 88 -20.35 -5.52 9.87
CA GLY A 88 -20.14 -5.02 11.23
C GLY A 88 -18.74 -5.31 11.77
N GLY A 89 -18.03 -4.26 12.15
CA GLY A 89 -16.70 -4.33 12.73
C GLY A 89 -15.52 -4.25 11.76
N TYR A 90 -15.75 -4.14 10.44
CA TYR A 90 -14.68 -4.01 9.43
C TYR A 90 -14.83 -2.78 8.57
N ASP A 91 -13.70 -2.12 8.30
CA ASP A 91 -13.54 -1.01 7.38
C ASP A 91 -12.82 -1.45 6.09
N ARG A 92 -12.92 -0.62 5.05
CA ARG A 92 -12.04 -0.68 3.89
C ARG A 92 -10.67 -0.12 4.27
N GLY A 93 -9.82 -0.98 4.87
CA GLY A 93 -8.50 -0.58 5.35
C GLY A 93 -7.52 -0.41 4.21
N HIS A 94 -6.94 0.78 4.08
CA HIS A 94 -5.88 1.07 3.11
C HIS A 94 -4.58 0.42 3.55
N GLN A 95 -3.88 -0.26 2.63
CA GLN A 95 -2.49 -0.66 2.87
C GLN A 95 -1.51 0.50 2.55
N LEU A 96 -1.73 1.20 1.44
CA LEU A 96 -1.12 2.51 1.15
C LEU A 96 -2.13 3.60 1.50
N PRO A 97 -1.89 4.42 2.53
CA PRO A 97 -2.82 5.49 2.93
C PRO A 97 -3.03 6.54 1.83
N SER A 98 -4.25 7.02 1.64
CA SER A 98 -4.53 8.09 0.70
C SER A 98 -3.82 9.40 1.07
N ALA A 99 -3.58 9.65 2.37
CA ALA A 99 -2.85 10.80 2.86
C ALA A 99 -1.36 10.82 2.44
N ASP A 100 -0.80 9.67 2.06
CA ASP A 100 0.56 9.55 1.55
C ASP A 100 0.66 9.87 0.05
N ARG A 101 -0.45 10.23 -0.61
CA ARG A 101 -0.57 10.46 -2.06
C ARG A 101 -1.45 11.66 -2.38
N LEU A 102 -1.10 12.83 -1.83
CA LEU A 102 -1.85 14.08 -2.06
C LEU A 102 -1.22 14.99 -3.12
N ASN A 103 -0.13 14.57 -3.76
CA ASN A 103 0.58 15.35 -4.75
C ASN A 103 -0.18 15.54 -6.07
N CYS A 104 -0.98 14.57 -6.50
CA CYS A 104 -1.84 14.70 -7.67
C CYS A 104 -3.04 13.74 -7.61
N TYR A 105 -4.09 14.05 -8.39
CA TYR A 105 -5.30 13.23 -8.42
C TYR A 105 -5.03 11.77 -8.82
N LYS A 106 -4.20 11.54 -9.83
CA LYS A 106 -3.88 10.19 -10.33
C LYS A 106 -3.24 9.31 -9.23
N SER A 107 -2.29 9.86 -8.46
CA SER A 107 -1.65 9.11 -7.40
C SER A 107 -2.62 8.83 -6.24
N ASN A 108 -3.46 9.80 -5.89
CA ASN A 108 -4.46 9.64 -4.85
C ASN A 108 -5.57 8.67 -5.27
N ALA A 109 -6.14 8.80 -6.47
CA ALA A 109 -7.17 7.91 -6.98
C ALA A 109 -6.72 6.43 -6.98
N ALA A 110 -5.46 6.16 -7.35
CA ALA A 110 -4.91 4.80 -7.33
C ALA A 110 -4.83 4.19 -5.92
N THR A 111 -4.87 4.99 -4.85
CA THR A 111 -4.95 4.45 -3.47
C THR A 111 -6.34 3.90 -3.15
N PHE A 112 -7.36 4.20 -3.94
CA PHE A 112 -8.74 3.73 -3.78
C PHE A 112 -9.08 2.51 -4.63
N TYR A 113 -8.09 1.95 -5.35
CA TYR A 113 -8.30 0.65 -5.98
C TYR A 113 -8.62 -0.41 -4.94
N PHE A 114 -9.60 -1.27 -5.23
CA PHE A 114 -10.01 -2.34 -4.30
C PHE A 114 -8.86 -3.27 -3.94
N THR A 115 -7.85 -3.39 -4.80
CA THR A 115 -6.63 -4.17 -4.56
C THR A 115 -5.72 -3.60 -3.48
N ASN A 116 -5.87 -2.30 -3.15
CA ASN A 116 -5.18 -1.64 -2.02
C ASN A 116 -5.93 -1.79 -0.69
N MET A 117 -7.10 -2.42 -0.71
CA MET A 117 -7.97 -2.56 0.45
C MET A 117 -7.87 -3.94 1.08
N THR A 118 -8.05 -3.98 2.38
CA THR A 118 -8.33 -5.19 3.14
C THR A 118 -9.53 -4.97 4.06
N ALA A 119 -10.22 -6.05 4.41
CA ALA A 119 -11.20 -6.02 5.50
C ALA A 119 -10.46 -5.85 6.83
N GLN A 120 -10.24 -4.62 7.25
CA GLN A 120 -9.51 -4.30 8.46
C GLN A 120 -10.46 -4.03 9.62
N ASN A 121 -10.19 -4.63 10.80
CA ASN A 121 -10.99 -4.36 11.98
C ASN A 121 -11.08 -2.85 12.25
N SER A 122 -12.28 -2.31 12.46
CA SER A 122 -12.53 -0.87 12.56
C SER A 122 -11.80 -0.22 13.74
N ASN A 123 -11.70 -0.92 14.88
CA ASN A 123 -10.96 -0.39 16.04
C ASN A 123 -9.46 -0.33 15.77
N LEU A 124 -8.91 -1.28 15.00
CA LEU A 124 -7.53 -1.23 14.55
C LEU A 124 -7.33 -0.08 13.56
N ASN A 125 -8.14 -0.05 12.50
CA ASN A 125 -8.03 0.91 11.39
C ASN A 125 -8.12 2.35 11.88
N GLN A 126 -9.16 2.68 12.64
CA GLN A 126 -9.43 4.03 13.16
C GLN A 126 -8.64 4.36 14.43
N GLY A 127 -7.96 3.39 15.02
CA GLY A 127 -7.21 3.50 16.27
C GLY A 127 -5.70 3.56 16.08
N VAL A 128 -5.02 2.49 16.51
CA VAL A 128 -3.56 2.44 16.53
C VAL A 128 -2.95 2.46 15.13
N TRP A 129 -3.63 1.90 14.12
CA TRP A 129 -3.14 1.88 12.74
C TRP A 129 -3.05 3.29 12.15
N MET A 130 -4.12 4.09 12.28
CA MET A 130 -4.14 5.49 11.87
C MET A 130 -3.03 6.29 12.57
N LYS A 131 -2.85 6.11 13.88
CA LYS A 131 -1.77 6.78 14.64
C LYS A 131 -0.37 6.38 14.16
N LEU A 132 -0.18 5.11 13.77
CA LEU A 132 1.08 4.64 13.20
C LEU A 132 1.35 5.30 11.84
N GLU A 133 0.35 5.43 10.99
CA GLU A 133 0.45 6.10 9.70
C GLU A 133 0.79 7.59 9.85
N ASP A 134 0.13 8.29 10.75
CA ASP A 134 0.44 9.68 11.07
C ASP A 134 1.87 9.84 11.62
N MET A 135 2.30 8.95 12.52
CA MET A 135 3.67 8.97 13.05
C MET A 135 4.71 8.75 11.93
N ILE A 136 4.47 7.83 11.02
CA ILE A 136 5.36 7.56 9.88
C ILE A 136 5.45 8.79 8.98
N ARG A 137 4.32 9.37 8.60
CA ARG A 137 4.24 10.54 7.72
C ARG A 137 4.80 11.79 8.35
N ASP A 138 4.41 12.09 9.60
CA ASP A 138 4.65 13.40 10.19
C ASP A 138 5.97 13.47 10.97
N ARG A 139 6.49 12.32 11.45
CA ARG A 139 7.68 12.29 12.31
C ARG A 139 8.87 11.54 11.72
N MET A 140 8.63 10.48 10.93
CA MET A 140 9.71 9.65 10.41
C MET A 140 10.15 10.08 9.01
N MET A 141 9.20 10.28 8.10
CA MET A 141 9.47 10.69 6.72
C MET A 141 10.27 12.01 6.65
N PRO A 142 9.99 13.09 7.42
CA PRO A 142 10.75 14.33 7.33
C PRO A 142 12.23 14.23 7.76
N ARG A 143 12.65 13.08 8.29
CA ARG A 143 14.03 12.86 8.75
C ARG A 143 14.91 12.13 7.73
N CYS A 144 14.48 12.05 6.48
CA CYS A 144 15.21 11.39 5.39
C CYS A 144 14.75 11.93 4.04
N ASP A 145 15.53 11.65 2.98
CA ASP A 145 15.15 12.02 1.62
C ASP A 145 14.02 11.15 1.10
N THR A 146 14.05 9.87 1.43
CA THR A 146 12.98 8.93 1.09
C THR A 146 12.83 7.91 2.21
N LEU A 147 11.62 7.68 2.65
CA LEU A 147 11.26 6.57 3.51
C LEU A 147 10.55 5.52 2.65
N TYR A 148 11.16 4.35 2.50
CA TYR A 148 10.51 3.24 1.84
C TYR A 148 9.67 2.49 2.86
N VAL A 149 8.42 2.22 2.51
CA VAL A 149 7.44 1.59 3.39
C VAL A 149 6.91 0.32 2.74
N VAL A 150 6.89 -0.76 3.48
CA VAL A 150 6.15 -1.98 3.13
C VAL A 150 5.05 -2.16 4.16
N THR A 151 3.81 -2.17 3.71
CA THR A 151 2.66 -2.59 4.51
C THR A 151 2.31 -4.02 4.14
N GLY A 152 2.28 -4.92 5.10
CA GLY A 152 1.89 -6.31 4.89
C GLY A 152 0.62 -6.67 5.64
N ALA A 153 -0.19 -7.51 4.99
CA ALA A 153 -1.37 -8.14 5.57
C ALA A 153 -1.07 -9.64 5.74
N VAL A 154 -1.12 -10.10 6.98
CA VAL A 154 -0.79 -11.48 7.33
C VAL A 154 -2.05 -12.31 7.29
N HIS A 155 -2.00 -13.35 6.49
CA HIS A 155 -3.00 -14.39 6.41
C HIS A 155 -2.39 -15.69 6.96
N GLU A 156 -3.17 -16.53 7.59
CA GLU A 156 -2.67 -17.85 7.91
C GLU A 156 -2.43 -18.65 6.62
N THR A 157 -1.67 -19.72 6.71
CA THR A 157 -1.20 -20.49 5.55
C THR A 157 -2.34 -20.92 4.63
N GLU A 158 -2.06 -21.19 3.36
CA GLU A 158 -3.04 -21.60 2.32
C GLU A 158 -3.94 -22.77 2.71
N ASP A 159 -3.48 -23.61 3.65
CA ASP A 159 -4.18 -24.77 4.17
C ASP A 159 -5.00 -24.46 5.44
N ASP A 160 -5.05 -23.19 5.88
CA ASP A 160 -5.76 -22.85 7.09
C ASP A 160 -7.27 -22.88 6.87
N LYS A 161 -7.89 -23.97 7.33
CA LYS A 161 -9.35 -24.13 7.37
C LYS A 161 -10.08 -23.07 8.20
N ASN A 162 -9.35 -22.24 8.93
CA ASN A 162 -9.85 -21.19 9.80
C ASN A 162 -9.79 -19.80 9.17
N THR A 163 -9.42 -19.69 7.89
CA THR A 163 -9.47 -18.40 7.18
C THR A 163 -10.88 -17.85 7.19
N ALA A 164 -11.06 -16.69 7.80
CA ALA A 164 -12.30 -15.93 7.72
C ALA A 164 -12.39 -15.16 6.39
N TYR A 165 -13.58 -15.13 5.82
CA TYR A 165 -13.87 -14.39 4.59
C TYR A 165 -15.03 -13.44 4.81
N ILE A 166 -14.98 -12.33 4.08
CA ILE A 166 -16.03 -11.31 4.03
C ILE A 166 -16.55 -11.19 2.61
N LYS A 167 -17.82 -10.84 2.46
CA LYS A 167 -18.43 -10.64 1.14
C LYS A 167 -18.29 -9.21 0.65
N GLY A 168 -17.91 -9.04 -0.60
CA GLY A 168 -18.04 -7.78 -1.32
C GLY A 168 -19.47 -7.45 -1.72
N ASN A 169 -19.66 -6.31 -2.41
CA ASN A 169 -20.99 -5.83 -2.77
C ASN A 169 -21.76 -6.78 -3.71
N TYR A 170 -21.04 -7.59 -4.50
CA TYR A 170 -21.66 -8.54 -5.43
C TYR A 170 -21.49 -10.01 -5.03
N GLY A 171 -21.17 -10.24 -3.74
CA GLY A 171 -21.14 -11.57 -3.16
C GLY A 171 -19.82 -12.33 -3.28
N GLU A 172 -18.81 -11.74 -3.94
CA GLU A 172 -17.44 -12.28 -3.97
C GLU A 172 -16.82 -12.32 -2.57
N SER A 173 -15.99 -13.32 -2.32
CA SER A 173 -15.33 -13.49 -1.03
C SER A 173 -13.91 -12.94 -1.08
N THR A 174 -13.53 -12.19 -0.05
CA THR A 174 -12.14 -11.78 0.19
C THR A 174 -11.71 -12.21 1.58
N ALA A 175 -10.45 -12.64 1.72
CA ALA A 175 -9.94 -13.07 3.00
C ALA A 175 -9.79 -11.89 3.97
N ILE A 176 -10.03 -12.16 5.26
CA ILE A 176 -9.79 -11.21 6.34
C ILE A 176 -8.39 -11.47 6.91
N PRO A 177 -7.44 -10.54 6.79
CA PRO A 177 -6.13 -10.67 7.40
C PRO A 177 -6.23 -10.71 8.93
N LYS A 178 -5.42 -11.56 9.56
CA LYS A 178 -5.36 -11.69 11.03
C LYS A 178 -4.45 -10.67 11.69
N ALA A 179 -3.45 -10.19 10.96
CA ALA A 179 -2.50 -9.20 11.45
C ALA A 179 -1.97 -8.32 10.32
N TYR A 180 -1.37 -7.22 10.71
CA TYR A 180 -0.72 -6.28 9.80
C TYR A 180 0.64 -5.89 10.34
N TYR A 181 1.56 -5.55 9.44
CA TYR A 181 2.85 -5.00 9.80
C TYR A 181 3.25 -3.86 8.86
N LYS A 182 4.17 -3.02 9.30
CA LYS A 182 4.89 -2.08 8.46
C LYS A 182 6.39 -2.26 8.64
N VAL A 183 7.11 -2.34 7.53
CA VAL A 183 8.59 -2.31 7.49
C VAL A 183 9.02 -0.99 6.88
N LEU A 184 9.99 -0.35 7.48
CA LEU A 184 10.47 0.97 7.09
C LEU A 184 11.96 0.90 6.78
N LEU A 185 12.35 1.40 5.59
CA LEU A 185 13.73 1.56 5.19
C LEU A 185 14.01 3.05 4.94
N LYS A 186 14.85 3.64 5.76
CA LYS A 186 15.27 5.03 5.64
C LYS A 186 16.38 5.16 4.61
N PHE A 187 16.22 6.07 3.66
CA PHE A 187 17.26 6.49 2.73
C PHE A 187 17.58 7.97 2.92
N THR A 188 18.87 8.27 3.08
CA THR A 188 19.40 9.65 3.13
C THR A 188 20.59 9.71 2.19
N LYS A 189 20.61 10.69 1.31
CA LYS A 189 21.76 10.93 0.42
C LYS A 189 22.99 11.26 1.25
N PRO A 190 24.19 10.74 0.89
CA PRO A 190 25.42 11.20 1.51
C PRO A 190 25.53 12.72 1.39
N SER A 191 25.85 13.41 2.48
CA SER A 191 26.18 14.84 2.42
C SER A 191 27.49 15.03 1.66
N ALA A 192 27.57 16.05 0.81
CA ALA A 192 28.78 16.32 0.01
C ALA A 192 30.04 16.59 0.83
N HIS A 193 29.91 16.84 2.14
CA HIS A 193 31.03 17.08 3.05
C HIS A 193 31.92 15.85 3.37
N PHE A 194 31.51 14.63 2.99
CA PHE A 194 32.32 13.45 3.21
C PHE A 194 33.44 13.22 2.18
N PHE A 195 33.51 14.04 1.12
CA PHE A 195 34.51 13.86 0.05
C PHE A 195 35.67 14.89 0.10
N GLU A 196 35.69 15.85 1.01
CA GLU A 196 36.75 16.86 1.10
C GLU A 196 37.85 16.58 2.14
N GLU A 197 37.75 15.54 2.95
CA GLU A 197 38.80 15.20 3.93
C GLU A 197 39.55 13.90 3.57
N GLY A 198 40.06 13.81 2.36
CA GLY A 198 40.78 12.61 1.92
C GLY A 198 41.90 12.84 0.90
N VAL A 199 42.47 14.03 0.85
CA VAL A 199 43.72 14.26 0.07
C VAL A 199 44.71 15.07 0.90
N LEU A 200 45.55 14.39 1.62
CA LEU A 200 46.93 14.79 1.96
C LEU A 200 47.86 13.65 1.59
#